data_1836bf0f3083db49e9ad2f0e5ddb832e
#
_entry.id   1836bf0f3083db49e9ad2f0e5ddb832e
#
_cell.length_a   1.000
_cell.length_b   1.000
_cell.length_c   1.000
_cell.angle_alpha   90.00
_cell.angle_beta   90.00
_cell.angle_gamma   90.00
#
_symmetry.space_group_name_H-M   'P 1'
#
loop_
_entity.id
_entity.type
_entity.pdbx_description
1 polymer ?
#
loop_
_entity_poly.entity_id
_entity_poly.type
_entity_poly.pdbx_seq_one_letter_code
_entity_poly.pdbx_strand_id
1 'polypeptide(L)'
;MANFTKQAIKASFIKLLNQKPLSKISVRDIVEDCGINRNSFYYHFQDIPSLLGEIVTEQTDELIRQYPTISSMEECFSVAFHTARENRRAVMHIFNSANRDMFLQDTMRLCEYVVDTYLTTVFSDASISGDDRRVVVQFMKCQLFGVWIDWVSSGMKEESLSDLQRMLQLCRGVPELIVAHSNNRQL
;
A
#
# COMPACT_ATOMS: atom_id res chain seq x y z
N MET A 1 -6.90 -0.92 28.99
CA MET A 1 -8.30 -0.73 28.53
C MET A 1 -8.40 0.19 27.32
N ALA A 2 -7.75 1.35 27.28
CA ALA A 2 -7.83 2.28 26.13
C ALA A 2 -7.42 1.65 24.77
N ASN A 3 -6.39 0.82 24.74
CA ASN A 3 -5.94 0.16 23.50
C ASN A 3 -6.96 -0.87 22.99
N PHE A 4 -7.63 -1.61 23.87
CA PHE A 4 -8.65 -2.59 23.48
C PHE A 4 -9.86 -1.92 22.79
N THR A 5 -10.35 -0.81 23.35
CA THR A 5 -11.45 -0.04 22.75
C THR A 5 -11.09 0.52 21.39
N LYS A 6 -9.87 1.03 21.23
CA LYS A 6 -9.35 1.54 19.95
C LYS A 6 -9.32 0.46 18.88
N GLN A 7 -8.84 -0.74 19.22
CA GLN A 7 -8.83 -1.88 18.31
C GLN A 7 -10.25 -2.38 17.97
N ALA A 8 -11.16 -2.38 18.92
CA ALA A 8 -12.56 -2.74 18.67
C ALA A 8 -13.23 -1.78 17.67
N ILE A 9 -12.98 -0.47 17.79
CA ILE A 9 -13.46 0.55 16.84
C ILE A 9 -12.92 0.27 15.43
N LYS A 10 -11.60 0.01 15.29
CA LYS A 10 -10.96 -0.28 14.00
C LYS A 10 -11.52 -1.55 13.38
N ALA A 11 -11.65 -2.63 14.14
CA ALA A 11 -12.20 -3.90 13.66
C ALA A 11 -13.66 -3.75 13.18
N SER A 12 -14.49 -3.05 13.94
CA SER A 12 -15.86 -2.73 13.56
C SER A 12 -15.93 -1.93 12.26
N PHE A 13 -15.10 -0.88 12.16
CA PHE A 13 -15.04 -0.06 10.94
C PHE A 13 -14.62 -0.86 9.70
N ILE A 14 -13.57 -1.69 9.79
CA ILE A 14 -13.12 -2.56 8.68
C ILE A 14 -14.23 -3.54 8.28
N LYS A 15 -14.92 -4.15 9.26
CA LYS A 15 -16.05 -5.04 9.01
C LYS A 15 -17.17 -4.31 8.24
N LEU A 16 -17.55 -3.11 8.68
CA LEU A 16 -18.58 -2.29 8.02
C LEU A 16 -18.13 -1.85 6.62
N LEU A 17 -16.88 -1.48 6.44
CA LEU A 17 -16.31 -1.07 5.16
C LEU A 17 -16.32 -2.19 4.12
N ASN A 18 -16.24 -3.44 4.55
CA ASN A 18 -16.42 -4.61 3.68
C ASN A 18 -17.90 -4.90 3.33
N GLN A 19 -18.85 -4.29 4.04
CA GLN A 19 -20.28 -4.52 3.83
C GLN A 19 -20.95 -3.41 3.03
N LYS A 20 -20.54 -2.14 3.24
CA LYS A 20 -21.18 -0.97 2.63
C LYS A 20 -20.16 0.13 2.30
N PRO A 21 -20.48 1.00 1.31
CA PRO A 21 -19.62 2.13 0.94
C PRO A 21 -19.29 3.04 2.13
N LEU A 22 -18.08 3.63 2.12
CA LEU A 22 -17.59 4.54 3.17
C LEU A 22 -18.59 5.68 3.45
N SER A 23 -19.20 6.25 2.41
CA SER A 23 -20.22 7.31 2.53
C SER A 23 -21.51 6.91 3.28
N LYS A 24 -21.72 5.61 3.50
CA LYS A 24 -22.86 5.05 4.22
C LYS A 24 -22.51 4.59 5.64
N ILE A 25 -21.26 4.77 6.07
CA ILE A 25 -20.80 4.43 7.42
C ILE A 25 -20.84 5.69 8.28
N SER A 26 -21.50 5.59 9.42
CA SER A 26 -21.58 6.65 10.43
C SER A 26 -20.89 6.22 11.73
N VAL A 27 -20.52 7.19 12.57
CA VAL A 27 -20.00 6.91 13.91
C VAL A 27 -21.01 6.08 14.72
N ARG A 28 -22.32 6.30 14.49
CA ARG A 28 -23.39 5.52 15.13
C ARG A 28 -23.27 4.03 14.77
N ASP A 29 -23.12 3.71 13.50
CA ASP A 29 -23.00 2.31 13.05
C ASP A 29 -21.81 1.61 13.72
N ILE A 30 -20.67 2.32 13.82
CA ILE A 30 -19.44 1.79 14.42
C ILE A 30 -19.62 1.50 15.91
N VAL A 31 -20.17 2.47 16.68
CA VAL A 31 -20.32 2.32 18.13
C VAL A 31 -21.40 1.29 18.49
N GLU A 32 -22.46 1.18 17.70
CA GLU A 32 -23.48 0.13 17.86
C GLU A 32 -22.91 -1.26 17.58
N ASP A 33 -22.09 -1.41 16.52
CA ASP A 33 -21.46 -2.71 16.16
C ASP A 33 -20.44 -3.17 17.21
N CYS A 34 -19.63 -2.27 17.79
CA CYS A 34 -18.65 -2.65 18.80
C CYS A 34 -19.11 -2.49 20.26
N GLY A 35 -20.37 -2.10 20.48
CA GLY A 35 -20.97 -2.05 21.82
C GLY A 35 -20.42 -0.96 22.74
N ILE A 36 -20.02 0.18 22.20
CA ILE A 36 -19.50 1.33 22.96
C ILE A 36 -20.40 2.56 22.79
N ASN A 37 -20.14 3.62 23.57
CA ASN A 37 -20.84 4.89 23.40
C ASN A 37 -20.06 5.84 22.47
N ARG A 38 -20.73 6.90 21.98
CA ARG A 38 -20.13 7.92 21.11
C ARG A 38 -18.94 8.65 21.73
N ASN A 39 -18.98 8.91 23.04
CA ASN A 39 -17.89 9.59 23.72
C ASN A 39 -16.61 8.76 23.69
N SER A 40 -16.73 7.43 23.80
CA SER A 40 -15.59 6.51 23.65
C SER A 40 -14.98 6.55 22.26
N PHE A 41 -15.79 6.72 21.22
CA PHE A 41 -15.28 6.93 19.86
C PHE A 41 -14.49 8.23 19.78
N TYR A 42 -15.08 9.36 20.17
CA TYR A 42 -14.45 10.69 20.08
C TYR A 42 -13.26 10.87 21.02
N TYR A 43 -13.13 10.04 22.04
CA TYR A 43 -11.89 9.98 22.84
C TYR A 43 -10.69 9.46 22.03
N HIS A 44 -10.92 8.57 21.05
CA HIS A 44 -9.87 7.94 20.24
C HIS A 44 -9.68 8.57 18.88
N PHE A 45 -10.76 9.01 18.23
CA PHE A 45 -10.77 9.50 16.85
C PHE A 45 -11.63 10.76 16.73
N GLN A 46 -11.11 11.77 16.03
CA GLN A 46 -11.83 13.00 15.78
C GLN A 46 -13.07 12.76 14.89
N ASP A 47 -12.91 11.91 13.87
CA ASP A 47 -13.90 11.59 12.84
C ASP A 47 -13.57 10.28 12.12
N ILE A 48 -14.41 9.89 11.16
CA ILE A 48 -14.19 8.70 10.33
C ILE A 48 -12.96 8.84 9.41
N PRO A 49 -12.67 9.98 8.75
CA PRO A 49 -11.43 10.18 8.01
C PRO A 49 -10.16 9.95 8.86
N SER A 50 -10.11 10.45 10.08
CA SER A 50 -8.96 10.23 10.97
C SER A 50 -8.80 8.77 11.41
N LEU A 51 -9.92 8.06 11.65
CA LEU A 51 -9.93 6.61 11.89
C LEU A 51 -9.40 5.84 10.67
N LEU A 52 -9.88 6.17 9.47
CA LEU A 52 -9.44 5.54 8.24
C LEU A 52 -7.95 5.79 8.00
N GLY A 53 -7.47 7.03 8.17
CA GLY A 53 -6.06 7.39 8.00
C GLY A 53 -5.15 6.57 8.90
N GLU A 54 -5.51 6.45 10.18
CA GLU A 54 -4.74 5.65 11.12
C GLU A 54 -4.70 4.15 10.72
N ILE A 55 -5.83 3.60 10.28
CA ILE A 55 -5.90 2.19 9.82
C ILE A 55 -5.01 1.97 8.60
N VAL A 56 -5.11 2.82 7.58
CA VAL A 56 -4.31 2.69 6.35
C VAL A 56 -2.82 2.80 6.66
N THR A 57 -2.43 3.79 7.46
CA THR A 57 -1.03 3.97 7.86
C THR A 57 -0.50 2.78 8.66
N GLU A 58 -1.27 2.26 9.63
CA GLU A 58 -0.86 1.08 10.41
C GLU A 58 -0.72 -0.17 9.55
N GLN A 59 -1.64 -0.40 8.60
CA GLN A 59 -1.55 -1.54 7.66
C GLN A 59 -0.32 -1.43 6.76
N THR A 60 -0.01 -0.22 6.28
CA THR A 60 1.20 0.04 5.51
C THR A 60 2.46 -0.22 6.34
N ASP A 61 2.51 0.28 7.58
CA ASP A 61 3.63 0.05 8.49
C ASP A 61 3.81 -1.42 8.86
N GLU A 62 2.70 -2.17 8.97
CA GLU A 62 2.74 -3.61 9.23
C GLU A 62 3.32 -4.37 8.03
N LEU A 63 2.91 -4.05 6.79
CA LEU A 63 3.51 -4.61 5.58
C LEU A 63 5.00 -4.32 5.51
N ILE A 64 5.41 -3.08 5.76
CA ILE A 64 6.82 -2.68 5.83
C ILE A 64 7.60 -3.55 6.81
N ARG A 65 7.06 -3.82 7.99
CA ARG A 65 7.71 -4.68 9.00
C ARG A 65 7.79 -6.15 8.62
N GLN A 66 6.79 -6.64 7.88
CA GLN A 66 6.74 -8.05 7.45
C GLN A 66 7.72 -8.38 6.33
N TYR A 67 8.13 -7.38 5.55
CA TYR A 67 9.04 -7.55 4.41
C TYR A 67 10.33 -6.73 4.58
N PRO A 68 11.21 -7.09 5.53
CA PRO A 68 12.47 -6.37 5.77
C PRO A 68 13.49 -6.57 4.63
N THR A 69 13.30 -7.59 3.80
CA THR A 69 14.08 -7.89 2.60
C THR A 69 13.16 -8.23 1.44
N ILE A 70 13.50 -7.79 0.24
CA ILE A 70 12.76 -8.08 -1.00
C ILE A 70 13.78 -8.49 -2.06
N SER A 71 13.68 -9.71 -2.57
CA SER A 71 14.71 -10.35 -3.38
C SER A 71 14.43 -10.33 -4.89
N SER A 72 13.23 -9.92 -5.30
CA SER A 72 12.83 -9.89 -6.71
C SER A 72 11.76 -8.83 -7.01
N MET A 73 11.65 -8.44 -8.28
CA MET A 73 10.55 -7.58 -8.74
C MET A 73 9.19 -8.27 -8.57
N GLU A 74 9.11 -9.57 -8.77
CA GLU A 74 7.91 -10.38 -8.51
C GLU A 74 7.44 -10.26 -7.05
N GLU A 75 8.38 -10.26 -6.10
CA GLU A 75 8.09 -10.05 -4.68
C GLU A 75 7.59 -8.62 -4.41
N CYS A 76 8.20 -7.60 -5.03
CA CYS A 76 7.72 -6.22 -4.95
C CYS A 76 6.23 -6.11 -5.33
N PHE A 77 5.84 -6.71 -6.45
CA PHE A 77 4.46 -6.71 -6.89
C PHE A 77 3.57 -7.55 -5.96
N SER A 78 4.05 -8.70 -5.51
CA SER A 78 3.31 -9.55 -4.56
C SER A 78 2.93 -8.78 -3.30
N VAL A 79 3.87 -8.07 -2.69
CA VAL A 79 3.63 -7.25 -1.48
C VAL A 79 2.58 -6.16 -1.76
N ALA A 80 2.73 -5.42 -2.86
CA ALA A 80 1.84 -4.31 -3.19
C ALA A 80 0.39 -4.76 -3.52
N PHE A 81 0.24 -5.93 -4.17
CA PHE A 81 -1.05 -6.38 -4.71
C PHE A 81 -1.81 -7.35 -3.80
N HIS A 82 -1.10 -8.18 -3.02
CA HIS A 82 -1.72 -9.22 -2.19
C HIS A 82 -2.71 -8.65 -1.18
N THR A 83 -2.28 -7.69 -0.38
CA THR A 83 -3.13 -7.06 0.67
C THR A 83 -4.33 -6.35 0.06
N ALA A 84 -4.15 -5.67 -1.09
CA ALA A 84 -5.25 -5.03 -1.78
C ALA A 84 -6.29 -6.06 -2.27
N ARG A 85 -5.83 -7.20 -2.79
CA ARG A 85 -6.70 -8.29 -3.26
C ARG A 85 -7.53 -8.91 -2.14
N GLU A 86 -6.92 -9.20 -0.98
CA GLU A 86 -7.61 -9.74 0.19
C GLU A 86 -8.69 -8.79 0.71
N ASN A 87 -8.46 -7.49 0.63
CA ASN A 87 -9.36 -6.45 1.09
C ASN A 87 -10.09 -5.72 -0.04
N ARG A 88 -10.31 -6.39 -1.19
CA ARG A 88 -10.82 -5.77 -2.43
C ARG A 88 -12.00 -4.84 -2.23
N ARG A 89 -13.02 -5.24 -1.44
CA ARG A 89 -14.21 -4.40 -1.22
C ARG A 89 -13.85 -3.11 -0.47
N ALA A 90 -13.08 -3.22 0.60
CA ALA A 90 -12.62 -2.07 1.37
C ALA A 90 -11.79 -1.12 0.51
N VAL A 91 -10.81 -1.65 -0.25
CA VAL A 91 -9.98 -0.88 -1.17
C VAL A 91 -10.84 -0.12 -2.18
N MET A 92 -11.79 -0.78 -2.82
CA MET A 92 -12.69 -0.14 -3.80
C MET A 92 -13.59 0.94 -3.16
N HIS A 93 -14.06 0.71 -1.93
CA HIS A 93 -14.87 1.71 -1.22
C HIS A 93 -14.05 2.95 -0.82
N ILE A 94 -12.78 2.78 -0.43
CA ILE A 94 -11.88 3.90 -0.12
C ILE A 94 -11.50 4.62 -1.41
N PHE A 95 -11.10 3.89 -2.45
CA PHE A 95 -10.68 4.43 -3.74
C PHE A 95 -11.78 5.28 -4.41
N ASN A 96 -13.04 4.92 -4.25
CA ASN A 96 -14.20 5.65 -4.76
C ASN A 96 -14.80 6.64 -3.75
N SER A 97 -14.04 7.07 -2.76
CA SER A 97 -14.47 8.01 -1.71
C SER A 97 -13.74 9.34 -1.79
N ALA A 98 -14.19 10.31 -0.98
CA ALA A 98 -13.50 11.58 -0.80
C ALA A 98 -12.12 11.45 -0.10
N ASN A 99 -11.81 10.30 0.50
CA ASN A 99 -10.53 10.02 1.17
C ASN A 99 -9.51 9.32 0.26
N ARG A 100 -9.77 9.28 -1.05
CA ARG A 100 -8.91 8.64 -2.04
C ARG A 100 -7.47 9.14 -1.99
N ASP A 101 -7.27 10.44 -1.92
CA ASP A 101 -5.92 11.04 -2.03
C ASP A 101 -5.01 10.60 -0.88
N MET A 102 -5.53 10.54 0.35
CA MET A 102 -4.79 10.01 1.50
C MET A 102 -4.39 8.54 1.28
N PHE A 103 -5.30 7.71 0.79
CA PHE A 103 -5.04 6.31 0.49
C PHE A 103 -3.97 6.14 -0.60
N LEU A 104 -4.00 6.99 -1.65
CA LEU A 104 -2.98 6.99 -2.70
C LEU A 104 -1.59 7.41 -2.18
N GLN A 105 -1.52 8.36 -1.23
CA GLN A 105 -0.26 8.76 -0.62
C GLN A 105 0.38 7.62 0.17
N ASP A 106 -0.38 6.90 0.99
CA ASP A 106 0.13 5.73 1.72
C ASP A 106 0.53 4.58 0.78
N THR A 107 -0.22 4.36 -0.31
CA THR A 107 0.15 3.38 -1.34
C THR A 107 1.46 3.78 -2.03
N MET A 108 1.66 5.05 -2.36
CA MET A 108 2.91 5.54 -2.94
C MET A 108 4.10 5.37 -1.98
N ARG A 109 3.90 5.61 -0.68
CA ARG A 109 4.90 5.38 0.37
C ARG A 109 5.28 3.90 0.45
N LEU A 110 4.30 2.99 0.37
CA LEU A 110 4.57 1.55 0.31
C LEU A 110 5.37 1.17 -0.94
N CYS A 111 5.01 1.69 -2.11
CA CYS A 111 5.75 1.44 -3.35
C CYS A 111 7.20 1.93 -3.26
N GLU A 112 7.45 3.08 -2.64
CA GLU A 112 8.80 3.60 -2.41
C GLU A 112 9.61 2.68 -1.50
N TYR A 113 9.05 2.28 -0.36
CA TYR A 113 9.69 1.34 0.55
C TYR A 113 10.03 0.01 -0.12
N VAL A 114 9.08 -0.58 -0.84
CA VAL A 114 9.24 -1.86 -1.53
C VAL A 114 10.41 -1.80 -2.53
N VAL A 115 10.47 -0.76 -3.35
CA VAL A 115 11.53 -0.57 -4.34
C VAL A 115 12.89 -0.32 -3.67
N ASP A 116 12.95 0.55 -2.65
CA ASP A 116 14.19 0.86 -1.95
C ASP A 116 14.74 -0.37 -1.22
N THR A 117 13.88 -1.16 -0.59
CA THR A 117 14.24 -2.43 0.05
C THR A 117 14.75 -3.45 -0.97
N TYR A 118 14.11 -3.56 -2.14
CA TYR A 118 14.58 -4.43 -3.22
C TYR A 118 15.98 -4.03 -3.68
N LEU A 119 16.20 -2.75 -3.98
CA LEU A 119 17.52 -2.27 -4.41
C LEU A 119 18.59 -2.51 -3.34
N THR A 120 18.26 -2.30 -2.06
CA THR A 120 19.19 -2.56 -0.95
C THR A 120 19.51 -4.04 -0.80
N THR A 121 18.52 -4.92 -0.99
CA THR A 121 18.67 -6.37 -0.80
C THR A 121 19.46 -7.01 -1.95
N VAL A 122 19.13 -6.62 -3.20
CA VAL A 122 19.66 -7.30 -4.39
C VAL A 122 20.98 -6.67 -4.86
N PHE A 123 21.15 -5.37 -4.67
CA PHE A 123 22.31 -4.60 -5.14
C PHE A 123 23.12 -3.99 -3.99
N SER A 124 23.12 -4.63 -2.80
CA SER A 124 23.85 -4.15 -1.61
C SER A 124 25.33 -3.94 -1.86
N ASP A 125 25.93 -4.73 -2.74
CA ASP A 125 27.35 -4.65 -3.13
C ASP A 125 27.59 -3.77 -4.39
N ALA A 126 26.53 -3.29 -5.02
CA ALA A 126 26.64 -2.43 -6.19
C ALA A 126 26.88 -0.97 -5.78
N SER A 127 27.90 -0.33 -6.33
CA SER A 127 28.17 1.09 -6.08
C SER A 127 27.26 1.98 -6.94
N ILE A 128 26.00 2.11 -6.55
CA ILE A 128 25.09 3.12 -7.11
C ILE A 128 25.32 4.43 -6.35
N SER A 129 25.57 5.55 -7.06
CA SER A 129 25.67 6.86 -6.42
C SER A 129 24.32 7.21 -5.73
N GLY A 130 24.40 8.00 -4.65
CA GLY A 130 23.15 8.41 -3.95
C GLY A 130 22.19 9.19 -4.85
N ASP A 131 22.68 9.95 -5.81
CA ASP A 131 21.88 10.68 -6.79
C ASP A 131 21.19 9.73 -7.79
N ASP A 132 21.93 8.77 -8.35
CA ASP A 132 21.37 7.78 -9.26
C ASP A 132 20.36 6.87 -8.53
N ARG A 133 20.68 6.44 -7.30
CA ARG A 133 19.75 5.65 -6.48
C ARG A 133 18.41 6.37 -6.31
N ARG A 134 18.42 7.65 -5.98
CA ARG A 134 17.22 8.47 -5.83
C ARG A 134 16.39 8.49 -7.12
N VAL A 135 17.06 8.66 -8.28
CA VAL A 135 16.38 8.67 -9.59
C VAL A 135 15.78 7.29 -9.92
N VAL A 136 16.52 6.21 -9.66
CA VAL A 136 16.09 4.83 -9.90
C VAL A 136 14.88 4.50 -9.02
N VAL A 137 14.93 4.80 -7.73
CA VAL A 137 13.79 4.60 -6.80
C VAL A 137 12.59 5.39 -7.29
N GLN A 138 12.77 6.67 -7.66
CA GLN A 138 11.68 7.50 -8.17
C GLN A 138 11.04 6.91 -9.43
N PHE A 139 11.85 6.43 -10.37
CA PHE A 139 11.34 5.81 -11.60
C PHE A 139 10.58 4.51 -11.30
N MET A 140 11.20 3.58 -10.58
CA MET A 140 10.63 2.25 -10.33
C MET A 140 9.36 2.32 -9.45
N LYS A 141 9.33 3.18 -8.43
CA LYS A 141 8.11 3.34 -7.61
C LYS A 141 6.94 3.89 -8.41
N CYS A 142 7.20 4.81 -9.37
CA CYS A 142 6.16 5.33 -10.24
C CYS A 142 5.62 4.24 -11.17
N GLN A 143 6.46 3.33 -11.67
CA GLN A 143 6.01 2.19 -12.47
C GLN A 143 5.14 1.24 -11.63
N LEU A 144 5.62 0.85 -10.45
CA LEU A 144 4.85 -0.02 -9.53
C LEU A 144 3.50 0.61 -9.15
N PHE A 145 3.51 1.87 -8.76
CA PHE A 145 2.30 2.61 -8.41
C PHE A 145 1.35 2.77 -9.62
N GLY A 146 1.89 3.10 -10.81
CA GLY A 146 1.09 3.24 -12.02
C GLY A 146 0.35 1.96 -12.39
N VAL A 147 1.02 0.82 -12.35
CA VAL A 147 0.41 -0.49 -12.60
C VAL A 147 -0.63 -0.82 -11.53
N TRP A 148 -0.35 -0.52 -10.27
CA TRP A 148 -1.27 -0.72 -9.16
C TRP A 148 -2.55 0.11 -9.32
N ILE A 149 -2.42 1.42 -9.62
CA ILE A 149 -3.57 2.32 -9.78
C ILE A 149 -4.43 1.94 -10.99
N ASP A 150 -3.81 1.51 -12.09
CA ASP A 150 -4.52 1.03 -13.28
C ASP A 150 -5.36 -0.22 -12.95
N TRP A 151 -4.77 -1.18 -12.25
CA TRP A 151 -5.47 -2.37 -11.80
C TRP A 151 -6.65 -2.05 -10.88
N VAL A 152 -6.47 -1.16 -9.88
CA VAL A 152 -7.57 -0.75 -8.98
C VAL A 152 -8.64 0.01 -9.75
N SER A 153 -8.25 0.92 -10.66
CA SER A 153 -9.18 1.71 -11.49
C SER A 153 -10.02 0.83 -12.42
N SER A 154 -9.46 -0.28 -12.90
CA SER A 154 -10.18 -1.28 -13.72
C SER A 154 -11.09 -2.21 -12.90
N GLY A 155 -11.19 -2.00 -11.59
CA GLY A 155 -12.01 -2.78 -10.67
C GLY A 155 -11.32 -4.03 -10.13
N MET A 156 -9.99 -4.08 -10.13
CA MET A 156 -9.17 -5.17 -9.57
C MET A 156 -9.49 -6.52 -10.21
N LYS A 157 -9.53 -6.56 -11.54
CA LYS A 157 -9.85 -7.77 -12.32
C LYS A 157 -8.69 -8.76 -12.26
N GLU A 158 -9.01 -10.05 -12.12
CA GLU A 158 -8.02 -11.15 -12.10
C GLU A 158 -7.27 -11.29 -13.44
N GLU A 159 -7.95 -11.03 -14.56
CA GLU A 159 -7.35 -11.09 -15.90
C GLU A 159 -6.17 -10.13 -16.04
N SER A 160 -6.25 -8.95 -15.44
CA SER A 160 -5.17 -7.96 -15.44
C SER A 160 -3.91 -8.42 -14.66
N LEU A 161 -4.04 -9.41 -13.78
CA LEU A 161 -2.89 -9.98 -13.05
C LEU A 161 -2.05 -10.89 -13.94
N SER A 162 -2.64 -11.57 -14.92
CA SER A 162 -1.90 -12.38 -15.91
C SER A 162 -1.02 -11.52 -16.80
N ASP A 163 -1.54 -10.38 -17.25
CA ASP A 163 -0.79 -9.41 -18.04
C ASP A 163 0.36 -8.80 -17.23
N LEU A 164 0.11 -8.52 -15.95
CA LEU A 164 1.14 -8.08 -15.01
C LEU A 164 2.26 -9.12 -14.87
N GLN A 165 1.94 -10.39 -14.68
CA GLN A 165 2.94 -11.46 -14.60
C GLN A 165 3.76 -11.55 -15.89
N ARG A 166 3.10 -11.40 -17.05
CA ARG A 166 3.78 -11.38 -18.33
C ARG A 166 4.71 -10.17 -18.47
N MET A 167 4.27 -8.99 -18.04
CA MET A 167 5.09 -7.78 -18.01
C MET A 167 6.36 -7.99 -17.17
N LEU A 168 6.23 -8.57 -15.97
CA LEU A 168 7.39 -8.86 -15.10
C LEU A 168 8.40 -9.78 -15.77
N GLN A 169 7.94 -10.82 -16.49
CA GLN A 169 8.82 -11.71 -17.27
C GLN A 169 9.57 -10.96 -18.37
N LEU A 170 8.89 -10.06 -19.09
CA LEU A 170 9.48 -9.26 -20.17
C LEU A 170 10.47 -8.20 -19.65
N CYS A 171 10.24 -7.68 -18.45
CA CYS A 171 11.10 -6.69 -17.80
C CYS A 171 12.23 -7.31 -16.96
N ARG A 172 12.37 -8.64 -16.96
CA ARG A 172 13.45 -9.32 -16.23
C ARG A 172 14.82 -8.84 -16.73
N GLY A 173 15.71 -8.49 -15.80
CA GLY A 173 17.03 -7.94 -16.11
C GLY A 173 17.07 -6.41 -16.29
N VAL A 174 15.93 -5.72 -16.37
CA VAL A 174 15.92 -4.25 -16.49
C VAL A 174 16.55 -3.54 -15.27
N PRO A 175 16.28 -3.93 -14.02
CA PRO A 175 16.94 -3.33 -12.85
C PRO A 175 18.47 -3.47 -12.91
N GLU A 176 18.97 -4.64 -13.29
CA GLU A 176 20.39 -4.94 -13.41
C GLU A 176 21.05 -4.05 -14.46
N LEU A 177 20.39 -3.82 -15.60
CA LEU A 177 20.89 -2.92 -16.66
C LEU A 177 20.94 -1.46 -16.17
N ILE A 178 19.95 -1.01 -15.42
CA ILE A 178 19.91 0.34 -14.86
C ILE A 178 21.10 0.55 -13.90
N VAL A 179 21.34 -0.41 -13.01
CA VAL A 179 22.46 -0.37 -12.06
C VAL A 179 23.80 -0.41 -12.79
N ALA A 180 23.95 -1.25 -13.81
CA ALA A 180 25.17 -1.32 -14.63
C ALA A 180 25.48 0.00 -15.35
N HIS A 181 24.45 0.71 -15.85
CA HIS A 181 24.62 2.02 -16.46
C HIS A 181 25.04 3.12 -15.47
N SER A 182 24.56 3.07 -14.22
CA SER A 182 25.02 3.97 -13.16
C SER A 182 26.51 3.81 -12.90
N ASN A 183 26.98 2.56 -12.80
CA ASN A 183 28.41 2.25 -12.56
C ASN A 183 29.31 2.67 -13.72
N ASN A 184 28.87 2.61 -14.97
CA ASN A 184 29.64 3.00 -16.15
C ASN A 184 29.80 4.53 -16.33
N ARG A 185 29.04 5.35 -15.61
CA ARG A 185 29.17 6.82 -15.64
C ARG A 185 30.28 7.35 -14.70
N GLN A 186 30.87 6.50 -13.88
CA GLN A 186 31.96 6.86 -12.95
C GLN A 186 33.37 6.70 -13.57
N LEU A 187 33.46 6.33 -14.85
CA LEU A 187 34.69 6.28 -15.67
C LEU A 187 34.69 7.45 -16.64
#